data_3c3b0cb82685658eb29218ae969e5e75
#
_entry.id   3c3b0cb82685658eb29218ae969e5e75
#
_cell.length_a   1.000
_cell.length_b   1.000
_cell.length_c   1.000
_cell.angle_alpha   90.00
_cell.angle_beta   90.00
_cell.angle_gamma   90.00
#
_symmetry.space_group_name_H-M   'P 1'
#
loop_
_entity.id
_entity.type
_entity.pdbx_description
1 polymer ?
#
loop_
_entity_poly.entity_id
_entity_poly.type
_entity_poly.pdbx_seq_one_letter_code
_entity_poly.pdbx_strand_id
1 'polypeptide(L)'
;MRIIKIIALTLVMMLSLNGVASAESALNRILSTGVLKAGTTGDFPPFSKRDVTTNEYEGFDIDVLRELAKDMDVEIEFVPTDWKTLVNGIVAGNYDISGSASIQAKRMKAAGYSDTYMAVVIKAFTTEDKISRFDGWDSINKAGVKTATTLGTTFENLSKTWFPNSDLTLIEAPARGYQ
;
A
#
# COMPACT_ATOMS: atom_id res chain seq x y z
N MET A 1 -14.42 -0.52 -61.50
CA MET A 1 -15.42 -0.58 -60.43
C MET A 1 -15.36 -1.87 -59.60
N ARG A 2 -15.16 -3.07 -60.14
CA ARG A 2 -15.11 -4.34 -59.34
C ARG A 2 -13.88 -4.42 -58.42
N ILE A 3 -12.71 -3.99 -58.88
CA ILE A 3 -11.45 -4.03 -58.07
C ILE A 3 -11.51 -3.10 -56.87
N ILE A 4 -12.08 -1.87 -57.03
CA ILE A 4 -12.26 -0.93 -55.91
C ILE A 4 -13.18 -1.46 -54.82
N LYS A 5 -14.23 -2.20 -55.21
CA LYS A 5 -15.15 -2.83 -54.26
C LYS A 5 -14.49 -3.96 -53.49
N ILE A 6 -13.59 -4.72 -54.13
CA ILE A 6 -12.83 -5.80 -53.44
C ILE A 6 -11.81 -5.21 -52.46
N ILE A 7 -11.10 -4.15 -52.84
CA ILE A 7 -10.16 -3.46 -51.93
C ILE A 7 -10.88 -2.83 -50.74
N ALA A 8 -12.03 -2.23 -50.96
CA ALA A 8 -12.84 -1.67 -49.85
C ALA A 8 -13.38 -2.77 -48.91
N LEU A 9 -13.75 -3.92 -49.44
CA LEU A 9 -14.25 -5.05 -48.61
C LEU A 9 -13.13 -5.69 -47.79
N THR A 10 -11.90 -5.81 -48.33
CA THR A 10 -10.73 -6.30 -47.58
C THR A 10 -10.27 -5.31 -46.51
N LEU A 11 -10.34 -4.00 -46.78
CA LEU A 11 -9.99 -2.98 -45.80
C LEU A 11 -10.99 -2.96 -44.60
N VAL A 12 -12.28 -3.12 -44.86
CA VAL A 12 -13.31 -3.24 -43.81
C VAL A 12 -13.14 -4.53 -42.99
N MET A 13 -12.73 -5.63 -43.62
CA MET A 13 -12.49 -6.89 -42.92
C MET A 13 -11.21 -6.87 -42.05
N MET A 14 -10.20 -6.05 -42.40
CA MET A 14 -9.03 -5.84 -41.56
C MET A 14 -9.29 -4.90 -40.37
N LEU A 15 -10.25 -3.99 -40.44
CA LEU A 15 -10.62 -3.13 -39.31
C LEU A 15 -11.48 -3.85 -38.25
N SER A 16 -12.13 -4.94 -38.58
CA SER A 16 -12.95 -5.72 -37.64
C SER A 16 -12.14 -6.74 -36.79
N LEU A 17 -10.83 -6.85 -37.00
CA LEU A 17 -9.92 -7.68 -36.22
C LEU A 17 -9.26 -6.93 -35.04
N ASN A 18 -9.67 -5.69 -34.77
CA ASN A 18 -9.37 -5.08 -33.48
C ASN A 18 -10.23 -5.80 -32.42
N GLY A 19 -9.79 -6.97 -32.03
CA GLY A 19 -10.30 -7.67 -30.87
C GLY A 19 -10.32 -6.65 -29.73
N VAL A 20 -11.48 -6.46 -29.10
CA VAL A 20 -11.58 -5.72 -27.86
C VAL A 20 -10.58 -6.42 -26.93
N ALA A 21 -9.40 -5.84 -26.75
CA ALA A 21 -8.50 -6.27 -25.70
C ALA A 21 -9.24 -6.00 -24.39
N SER A 22 -10.02 -6.97 -23.94
CA SER A 22 -10.60 -6.94 -22.60
C SER A 22 -9.39 -6.97 -21.68
N ALA A 23 -9.17 -5.89 -20.94
CA ALA A 23 -8.15 -5.88 -19.92
C ALA A 23 -8.42 -7.07 -19.00
N GLU A 24 -7.51 -8.01 -18.95
CA GLU A 24 -7.61 -9.17 -18.06
C GLU A 24 -7.76 -8.66 -16.64
N SER A 25 -8.76 -9.16 -15.90
CA SER A 25 -8.91 -8.77 -14.49
C SER A 25 -7.69 -9.26 -13.69
N ALA A 26 -7.27 -8.50 -12.69
CA ALA A 26 -6.16 -8.91 -11.82
C ALA A 26 -6.38 -10.31 -11.24
N LEU A 27 -7.61 -10.65 -10.86
CA LEU A 27 -7.97 -11.99 -10.37
C LEU A 27 -7.73 -13.07 -11.43
N ASN A 28 -8.19 -12.86 -12.68
CA ASN A 28 -7.98 -13.84 -13.74
C ASN A 28 -6.47 -14.06 -14.00
N ARG A 29 -5.69 -13.00 -14.02
CA ARG A 29 -4.25 -13.09 -14.16
C ARG A 29 -3.61 -13.87 -13.00
N ILE A 30 -3.97 -13.60 -11.74
CA ILE A 30 -3.48 -14.34 -10.58
C ILE A 30 -3.78 -15.83 -10.71
N LEU A 31 -5.03 -16.19 -11.02
CA LEU A 31 -5.46 -17.57 -11.17
C LEU A 31 -4.80 -18.27 -12.37
N SER A 32 -4.57 -17.55 -13.48
CA SER A 32 -3.93 -18.11 -14.68
C SER A 32 -2.42 -18.29 -14.53
N THR A 33 -1.76 -17.37 -13.82
CA THR A 33 -0.32 -17.44 -13.55
C THR A 33 0.04 -18.31 -12.34
N GLY A 34 -0.93 -18.56 -11.46
CA GLY A 34 -0.70 -19.26 -10.19
C GLY A 34 0.10 -18.47 -9.17
N VAL A 35 0.19 -17.13 -9.31
CA VAL A 35 0.99 -16.28 -8.42
C VAL A 35 0.21 -15.05 -7.98
N LEU A 36 0.10 -14.85 -6.65
CA LEU A 36 -0.36 -13.62 -6.01
C LEU A 36 0.85 -12.79 -5.59
N LYS A 37 0.99 -11.58 -6.13
CA LYS A 37 2.03 -10.64 -5.72
C LYS A 37 1.52 -9.72 -4.62
N ALA A 38 2.23 -9.66 -3.50
CA ALA A 38 1.86 -8.88 -2.33
C ALA A 38 2.93 -7.82 -2.01
N GLY A 39 2.58 -6.54 -2.14
CA GLY A 39 3.44 -5.43 -1.74
C GLY A 39 3.50 -5.31 -0.23
N THR A 40 4.71 -5.29 0.35
CA THR A 40 4.89 -5.12 1.79
C THR A 40 6.08 -4.23 2.12
N THR A 41 5.94 -3.41 3.17
CA THR A 41 6.99 -2.48 3.59
C THR A 41 8.03 -3.15 4.49
N GLY A 42 7.65 -4.20 5.21
CA GLY A 42 8.54 -4.96 6.09
C GLY A 42 9.11 -4.15 7.26
N ASP A 43 8.49 -3.01 7.60
CA ASP A 43 8.96 -2.11 8.65
C ASP A 43 7.86 -1.77 9.67
N PHE A 44 6.80 -2.58 9.76
CA PHE A 44 5.65 -2.33 10.64
C PHE A 44 5.34 -3.53 11.56
N PRO A 45 6.23 -3.89 12.51
CA PRO A 45 5.98 -4.95 13.46
C PRO A 45 4.80 -4.56 14.39
N PRO A 46 3.94 -5.51 14.80
CA PRO A 46 4.01 -6.96 14.51
C PRO A 46 3.32 -7.37 13.21
N PHE A 47 2.90 -6.44 12.34
CA PHE A 47 2.14 -6.72 11.13
C PHE A 47 3.02 -7.19 9.97
N SER A 48 4.10 -6.46 9.70
CA SER A 48 5.11 -6.87 8.71
C SER A 48 6.50 -6.49 9.20
N LYS A 49 7.41 -7.46 9.17
CA LYS A 49 8.83 -7.27 9.47
C LYS A 49 9.65 -8.03 8.44
N ARG A 50 10.66 -7.38 7.87
CA ARG A 50 11.63 -8.00 6.98
C ARG A 50 12.91 -8.31 7.75
N ASP A 51 13.36 -9.54 7.67
CA ASP A 51 14.69 -9.91 8.11
C ASP A 51 15.72 -9.41 7.07
N VAL A 52 16.66 -8.59 7.52
CA VAL A 52 17.65 -7.97 6.62
C VAL A 52 18.73 -8.94 6.15
N THR A 53 18.86 -10.11 6.81
CA THR A 53 19.87 -11.12 6.48
C THR A 53 19.31 -12.12 5.48
N THR A 54 18.11 -12.64 5.74
CA THR A 54 17.46 -13.66 4.90
C THR A 54 16.55 -13.06 3.83
N ASN A 55 16.16 -11.79 3.99
CA ASN A 55 15.12 -11.11 3.21
C ASN A 55 13.71 -11.70 3.35
N GLU A 56 13.50 -12.57 4.31
CA GLU A 56 12.20 -13.14 4.61
C GLU A 56 11.29 -12.15 5.33
N TYR A 57 9.99 -12.32 5.12
CA TYR A 57 8.97 -11.52 5.77
C TYR A 57 8.23 -12.34 6.82
N GLU A 58 7.96 -11.74 7.97
CA GLU A 58 7.17 -12.29 9.07
C GLU A 58 6.17 -11.26 9.61
N GLY A 59 5.11 -11.72 10.26
CA GLY A 59 4.13 -10.90 10.95
C GLY A 59 2.70 -11.22 10.54
N PHE A 60 1.76 -10.58 11.27
CA PHE A 60 0.33 -10.87 11.14
C PHE A 60 -0.19 -10.70 9.71
N ASP A 61 0.12 -9.59 9.04
CA ASP A 61 -0.33 -9.37 7.66
C ASP A 61 0.32 -10.34 6.68
N ILE A 62 1.57 -10.74 6.96
CA ILE A 62 2.29 -11.71 6.13
C ILE A 62 1.58 -13.07 6.18
N ASP A 63 1.15 -13.49 7.38
CA ASP A 63 0.43 -14.74 7.58
C ASP A 63 -0.98 -14.70 6.95
N VAL A 64 -1.70 -13.56 7.09
CA VAL A 64 -2.99 -13.35 6.40
C VAL A 64 -2.86 -13.47 4.89
N LEU A 65 -1.82 -12.86 4.31
CA LEU A 65 -1.59 -12.88 2.86
C LEU A 65 -1.16 -14.28 2.37
N ARG A 66 -0.40 -15.02 3.18
CA ARG A 66 -0.07 -16.43 2.88
C ARG A 66 -1.32 -17.31 2.91
N GLU A 67 -2.18 -17.14 3.90
CA GLU A 67 -3.42 -17.92 3.99
C GLU A 67 -4.37 -17.58 2.83
N LEU A 68 -4.48 -16.30 2.44
CA LEU A 68 -5.23 -15.89 1.26
C LEU A 68 -4.71 -16.56 -0.03
N ALA A 69 -3.41 -16.60 -0.24
CA ALA A 69 -2.82 -17.25 -1.41
C ALA A 69 -3.11 -18.76 -1.43
N LYS A 70 -3.02 -19.41 -0.27
CA LYS A 70 -3.36 -20.81 -0.08
C LYS A 70 -4.84 -21.09 -0.36
N ASP A 71 -5.76 -20.24 0.12
CA ASP A 71 -7.20 -20.36 -0.15
C ASP A 71 -7.52 -20.19 -1.65
N MET A 72 -6.69 -19.43 -2.37
CA MET A 72 -6.79 -19.24 -3.82
C MET A 72 -6.08 -20.35 -4.63
N ASP A 73 -5.39 -21.29 -3.98
CA ASP A 73 -4.54 -22.33 -4.59
C ASP A 73 -3.46 -21.73 -5.51
N VAL A 74 -2.78 -20.68 -5.05
CA VAL A 74 -1.68 -19.99 -5.76
C VAL A 74 -0.47 -19.77 -4.86
N GLU A 75 0.69 -19.57 -5.46
CA GLU A 75 1.91 -19.16 -4.79
C GLU A 75 1.85 -17.67 -4.38
N ILE A 76 2.57 -17.30 -3.33
CA ILE A 76 2.71 -15.90 -2.93
C ILE A 76 4.13 -15.39 -3.18
N GLU A 77 4.22 -14.19 -3.78
CA GLU A 77 5.46 -13.44 -3.96
C GLU A 77 5.37 -12.12 -3.18
N PHE A 78 6.24 -11.91 -2.19
CA PHE A 78 6.31 -10.64 -1.49
C PHE A 78 7.22 -9.66 -2.23
N VAL A 79 6.65 -8.50 -2.60
CA VAL A 79 7.35 -7.42 -3.33
C VAL A 79 7.68 -6.29 -2.36
N PRO A 80 8.98 -5.96 -2.16
CA PRO A 80 9.36 -4.85 -1.30
C PRO A 80 8.82 -3.51 -1.82
N THR A 81 8.26 -2.71 -0.93
CA THR A 81 7.79 -1.36 -1.23
C THR A 81 7.97 -0.44 -0.01
N ASP A 82 7.60 0.82 -0.12
CA ASP A 82 7.57 1.79 0.97
C ASP A 82 6.17 2.43 1.12
N TRP A 83 5.96 3.16 2.21
CA TRP A 83 4.67 3.78 2.52
C TRP A 83 4.24 4.85 1.52
N LYS A 84 5.17 5.51 0.83
CA LYS A 84 4.89 6.54 -0.18
C LYS A 84 4.35 5.91 -1.47
N THR A 85 4.86 4.75 -1.83
CA THR A 85 4.59 4.06 -3.10
C THR A 85 3.59 2.92 -2.97
N LEU A 86 3.18 2.56 -1.75
CA LEU A 86 2.33 1.40 -1.46
C LEU A 86 1.09 1.30 -2.35
N VAL A 87 0.32 2.37 -2.49
CA VAL A 87 -0.90 2.36 -3.34
C VAL A 87 -0.56 2.51 -4.82
N ASN A 88 0.45 3.32 -5.12
CA ASN A 88 0.88 3.51 -6.51
C ASN A 88 1.42 2.22 -7.14
N GLY A 89 2.04 1.34 -6.35
CA GLY A 89 2.50 0.04 -6.81
C GLY A 89 1.36 -0.89 -7.25
N ILE A 90 0.21 -0.85 -6.56
CA ILE A 90 -1.02 -1.55 -7.00
C ILE A 90 -1.52 -0.96 -8.31
N VAL A 91 -1.64 0.36 -8.40
CA VAL A 91 -2.09 1.05 -9.62
C VAL A 91 -1.19 0.77 -10.81
N ALA A 92 0.11 0.69 -10.59
CA ALA A 92 1.11 0.39 -11.62
C ALA A 92 1.21 -1.10 -11.96
N GLY A 93 0.52 -1.99 -11.22
CA GLY A 93 0.58 -3.44 -11.44
C GLY A 93 1.89 -4.09 -10.98
N ASN A 94 2.66 -3.44 -10.13
CA ASN A 94 3.88 -4.01 -9.55
C ASN A 94 3.56 -5.19 -8.61
N TYR A 95 2.42 -5.12 -7.96
CA TYR A 95 1.83 -6.16 -7.11
C TYR A 95 0.30 -6.00 -7.09
N ASP A 96 -0.39 -7.04 -6.65
CA ASP A 96 -1.84 -7.18 -6.75
C ASP A 96 -2.57 -6.69 -5.50
N ILE A 97 -1.93 -6.88 -4.36
CA ILE A 97 -2.50 -6.63 -3.03
C ILE A 97 -1.42 -6.09 -2.08
N SER A 98 -1.84 -5.44 -1.02
CA SER A 98 -0.97 -5.06 0.09
C SER A 98 -1.74 -5.13 1.41
N GLY A 99 -1.08 -5.51 2.48
CA GLY A 99 -1.58 -5.41 3.86
C GLY A 99 -1.31 -4.04 4.48
N SER A 100 -1.77 -3.84 5.71
CA SER A 100 -1.50 -2.66 6.58
C SER A 100 -1.94 -1.29 6.05
N ALA A 101 -2.65 -1.23 4.93
CA ALA A 101 -3.05 0.03 4.33
C ALA A 101 -4.31 0.59 5.01
N SER A 102 -4.16 1.53 5.93
CA SER A 102 -5.30 2.22 6.54
C SER A 102 -6.23 2.82 5.49
N ILE A 103 -7.54 2.70 5.70
CA ILE A 103 -8.58 3.27 4.84
C ILE A 103 -8.47 4.80 4.87
N GLN A 104 -8.27 5.40 3.71
CA GLN A 104 -8.22 6.84 3.51
C GLN A 104 -8.89 7.21 2.19
N ALA A 105 -9.68 8.28 2.17
CA ALA A 105 -10.39 8.75 0.98
C ALA A 105 -9.46 8.95 -0.24
N LYS A 106 -8.23 9.42 -0.02
CA LYS A 106 -7.23 9.58 -1.08
C LYS A 106 -6.81 8.23 -1.68
N ARG A 107 -6.59 7.21 -0.84
CA ARG A 107 -6.17 5.87 -1.26
C ARG A 107 -7.33 5.12 -1.93
N MET A 108 -8.56 5.26 -1.40
CA MET A 108 -9.77 4.64 -1.97
C MET A 108 -10.10 5.11 -3.39
N LYS A 109 -9.62 6.28 -3.80
CA LYS A 109 -9.74 6.76 -5.19
C LYS A 109 -8.87 5.99 -6.17
N ALA A 110 -7.84 5.32 -5.68
CA ALA A 110 -6.83 4.67 -6.51
C ALA A 110 -6.86 3.13 -6.40
N ALA A 111 -7.29 2.58 -5.28
CA ALA A 111 -7.34 1.14 -5.04
C ALA A 111 -8.58 0.74 -4.26
N GLY A 112 -9.10 -0.46 -4.51
CA GLY A 112 -10.15 -1.08 -3.70
C GLY A 112 -9.63 -1.52 -2.33
N TYR A 113 -10.54 -1.71 -1.38
CA TYR A 113 -10.27 -2.22 -0.05
C TYR A 113 -11.17 -3.42 0.24
N SER A 114 -10.65 -4.38 0.99
CA SER A 114 -11.46 -5.40 1.67
C SER A 114 -12.21 -4.79 2.86
N ASP A 115 -13.06 -5.57 3.49
CA ASP A 115 -13.53 -5.26 4.84
C ASP A 115 -12.35 -5.13 5.80
N THR A 116 -12.53 -4.33 6.86
CA THR A 116 -11.50 -4.13 7.87
C THR A 116 -11.29 -5.42 8.68
N TYR A 117 -10.11 -5.99 8.61
CA TYR A 117 -9.75 -7.19 9.37
C TYR A 117 -8.98 -6.88 10.67
N MET A 118 -8.49 -5.64 10.84
CA MET A 118 -7.76 -5.21 12.03
C MET A 118 -7.97 -3.72 12.30
N ALA A 119 -8.07 -3.36 13.57
CA ALA A 119 -8.06 -1.98 14.04
C ALA A 119 -6.90 -1.75 15.01
N VAL A 120 -6.22 -0.62 14.88
CA VAL A 120 -5.11 -0.24 15.77
C VAL A 120 -5.42 1.08 16.47
N VAL A 121 -4.97 1.20 17.72
CA VAL A 121 -5.06 2.44 18.48
C VAL A 121 -3.83 3.29 18.17
N ILE A 122 -4.07 4.56 17.86
CA ILE A 122 -2.99 5.52 17.62
C ILE A 122 -2.66 6.20 18.94
N LYS A 123 -1.38 6.20 19.30
CA LYS A 123 -0.85 6.86 20.50
C LYS A 123 0.38 7.67 20.14
N ALA A 124 0.55 8.81 20.77
CA ALA A 124 1.82 9.50 20.84
C ALA A 124 2.63 8.91 22.00
N PHE A 125 3.94 8.82 21.86
CA PHE A 125 4.84 8.38 22.91
C PHE A 125 6.10 9.23 22.93
N THR A 126 6.75 9.25 24.08
CA THR A 126 8.00 9.97 24.35
C THR A 126 8.82 9.18 25.34
N THR A 127 10.03 9.62 25.65
CA THR A 127 10.87 9.03 26.69
C THR A 127 10.33 9.34 28.08
N GLU A 128 10.60 8.46 29.04
CA GLU A 128 10.08 8.54 30.42
C GLU A 128 10.43 9.88 31.10
N ASP A 129 11.64 10.38 30.88
CA ASP A 129 12.12 11.67 31.41
C ASP A 129 11.33 12.88 30.87
N LYS A 130 10.63 12.73 29.76
CA LYS A 130 9.89 13.82 29.10
C LYS A 130 8.36 13.69 29.21
N ILE A 131 7.86 12.55 29.67
CA ILE A 131 6.41 12.28 29.67
C ILE A 131 5.63 13.31 30.51
N SER A 132 6.20 13.80 31.60
CA SER A 132 5.60 14.82 32.45
C SER A 132 5.38 16.19 31.79
N ARG A 133 5.97 16.42 30.62
CA ARG A 133 5.76 17.64 29.82
C ARG A 133 4.43 17.63 29.08
N PHE A 134 3.80 16.47 28.99
CA PHE A 134 2.61 16.25 28.17
C PHE A 134 1.45 15.75 29.05
N ASP A 135 0.40 16.54 29.13
CA ASP A 135 -0.83 16.26 29.89
C ASP A 135 -2.02 15.90 29.00
N GLY A 136 -1.79 15.83 27.67
CA GLY A 136 -2.78 15.48 26.66
C GLY A 136 -2.36 15.92 25.27
N TRP A 137 -3.26 15.73 24.29
CA TRP A 137 -3.01 16.04 22.89
C TRP A 137 -2.70 17.53 22.64
N ASP A 138 -3.37 18.44 23.37
CA ASP A 138 -3.16 19.88 23.21
C ASP A 138 -1.76 20.33 23.62
N SER A 139 -1.11 19.60 24.54
CA SER A 139 0.25 19.90 24.95
C SER A 139 1.28 19.54 23.88
N ILE A 140 0.93 18.68 22.93
CA ILE A 140 1.76 18.33 21.77
C ILE A 140 1.66 19.40 20.68
N ASN A 141 0.48 20.00 20.49
CA ASN A 141 0.22 20.99 19.44
C ASN A 141 0.70 22.40 19.82
N LYS A 142 1.97 22.54 20.13
CA LYS A 142 2.59 23.83 20.53
C LYS A 142 3.89 24.06 19.75
N ALA A 143 4.16 25.33 19.47
CA ALA A 143 5.42 25.75 18.85
C ALA A 143 6.63 25.30 19.72
N GLY A 144 7.68 24.80 19.10
CA GLY A 144 8.85 24.26 19.76
C GLY A 144 8.71 22.82 20.28
N VAL A 145 7.52 22.21 20.17
CA VAL A 145 7.35 20.78 20.42
C VAL A 145 7.74 20.03 19.16
N LYS A 146 8.80 19.24 19.23
CA LYS A 146 9.27 18.41 18.14
C LYS A 146 8.48 17.11 18.09
N THR A 147 7.84 16.84 16.97
CA THR A 147 7.16 15.58 16.68
C THR A 147 7.83 14.87 15.51
N ALA A 148 7.72 13.55 15.45
CA ALA A 148 8.28 12.76 14.36
C ALA A 148 7.31 11.64 13.96
N THR A 149 7.24 11.35 12.66
CA THR A 149 6.49 10.22 12.13
C THR A 149 7.04 9.77 10.78
N THR A 150 6.62 8.59 10.33
CA THR A 150 7.09 8.03 9.06
C THR A 150 6.34 8.66 7.88
N LEU A 151 7.10 9.10 6.88
CA LEU A 151 6.60 9.71 5.64
C LEU A 151 5.71 8.72 4.85
N GLY A 152 4.64 9.23 4.24
CA GLY A 152 3.70 8.45 3.42
C GLY A 152 2.66 7.65 4.22
N THR A 153 2.74 7.67 5.55
CA THR A 153 1.80 6.95 6.43
C THR A 153 0.54 7.76 6.75
N THR A 154 -0.44 7.08 7.32
CA THR A 154 -1.61 7.74 7.94
C THR A 154 -1.19 8.66 9.08
N PHE A 155 -0.14 8.29 9.82
CA PHE A 155 0.37 9.08 10.94
C PHE A 155 0.91 10.44 10.51
N GLU A 156 1.49 10.57 9.31
CA GLU A 156 1.88 11.87 8.76
C GLU A 156 0.66 12.79 8.60
N ASN A 157 -0.41 12.29 7.98
CA ASN A 157 -1.63 13.09 7.78
C ASN A 157 -2.26 13.49 9.11
N LEU A 158 -2.33 12.57 10.07
CA LEU A 158 -2.87 12.84 11.40
C LEU A 158 -2.01 13.85 12.16
N SER A 159 -0.68 13.72 12.12
CA SER A 159 0.22 14.68 12.78
C SER A 159 0.06 16.09 12.21
N LYS A 160 -0.05 16.23 10.90
CA LYS A 160 -0.29 17.52 10.25
C LYS A 160 -1.66 18.13 10.61
N THR A 161 -2.66 17.28 10.82
CA THR A 161 -4.04 17.71 11.14
C THR A 161 -4.21 18.04 12.61
N TRP A 162 -3.67 17.20 13.51
CA TRP A 162 -3.88 17.33 14.95
C TRP A 162 -2.85 18.23 15.62
N PHE A 163 -1.64 18.31 15.07
CA PHE A 163 -0.52 19.07 15.64
C PHE A 163 0.09 20.07 14.65
N PRO A 164 -0.75 20.93 14.00
CA PRO A 164 -0.25 21.85 12.97
C PRO A 164 0.76 22.89 13.50
N ASN A 165 0.81 23.11 14.81
CA ASN A 165 1.73 24.07 15.44
C ASN A 165 3.02 23.42 15.95
N SER A 166 3.15 22.09 15.91
CA SER A 166 4.38 21.40 16.30
C SER A 166 5.42 21.39 15.19
N ASP A 167 6.69 21.21 15.57
CA ASP A 167 7.81 21.09 14.64
C ASP A 167 7.88 19.62 14.14
N LEU A 168 7.12 19.30 13.08
CA LEU A 168 7.01 17.95 12.56
C LEU A 168 8.22 17.57 11.70
N THR A 169 8.89 16.47 12.07
CA THR A 169 9.91 15.80 11.28
C THR A 169 9.33 14.55 10.61
N LEU A 170 9.49 14.43 9.31
CA LEU A 170 9.11 13.24 8.54
C LEU A 170 10.34 12.35 8.32
N ILE A 171 10.20 11.08 8.66
CA ILE A 171 11.27 10.09 8.61
C ILE A 171 10.99 9.11 7.49
N GLU A 172 11.96 8.88 6.62
CA GLU A 172 11.81 7.94 5.52
C GLU A 172 11.99 6.49 6.00
N ALA A 173 11.17 5.58 5.45
CA ALA A 173 11.33 4.15 5.65
C ALA A 173 12.74 3.67 5.18
N PRO A 174 13.32 2.64 5.81
CA PRO A 174 12.75 1.81 6.86
C PRO A 174 12.87 2.37 8.28
N ALA A 175 13.50 3.54 8.46
CA ALA A 175 13.59 4.17 9.79
C ALA A 175 12.20 4.55 10.31
N ARG A 176 12.03 4.47 11.62
CA ARG A 176 10.75 4.77 12.29
C ARG A 176 10.91 5.99 13.21
N GLY A 177 9.81 6.71 13.40
CA GLY A 177 9.79 7.91 14.23
C GLY A 177 10.18 7.69 15.70
N TYR A 178 10.24 6.43 16.14
CA TYR A 178 10.66 6.06 17.49
C TYR A 178 12.12 5.59 17.59
N GLN A 179 12.82 5.49 16.49
CA GLN A 179 14.27 5.22 16.43
C GLN A 179 15.07 6.50 16.51
#